data_5dd8fc6dfe278abd0d800856d8a25920
#
_entry.id   5dd8fc6dfe278abd0d800856d8a25920
#
_cell.length_a   1.000
_cell.length_b   1.000
_cell.length_c   1.000
_cell.angle_alpha   90.00
_cell.angle_beta   90.00
_cell.angle_gamma   90.00
#
_symmetry.space_group_name_H-M   'P 1'
#
loop_
_entity.id
_entity.type
_entity.pdbx_description
1 polymer ?
#
loop_
_entity_poly.entity_id
_entity_poly.type
_entity_poly.pdbx_seq_one_letter_code
_entity_poly.pdbx_strand_id
1 'polypeptide(L)'
;NEETLCNSRMRGNMEDFQDFQIIDNCLMVRMPEEVDHHRASYICEGADRLLVRENVENVVFDFEDTRFMDSSGIGIIMGRYRKISCFGGHVYAIHTDRQIQRIFRMSGLHKIVEILPG
;
A
#
# COMPACT_ATOMS: atom_id res chain seq x y z
N ASN A 1 18.81 10.90 -6.98
CA ASN A 1 18.78 10.57 -6.81
C ASN A 1 18.35 10.24 -6.48
N GLU A 2 17.84 10.37 -6.14
CA GLU A 2 17.63 9.85 -5.82
C GLU A 2 17.23 9.24 -6.48
N GLU A 3 16.79 9.31 -6.95
CA GLU A 3 16.54 8.65 -7.47
C GLU A 3 16.86 7.96 -7.99
N THR A 4 16.95 7.96 -8.06
CA THR A 4 17.38 7.12 -8.11
C THR A 4 17.75 6.66 -7.42
N LEU A 5 17.45 6.96 -6.56
CA LEU A 5 17.64 6.41 -5.82
C LEU A 5 17.11 5.64 -5.59
N CYS A 6 16.36 5.90 -5.59
CA CYS A 6 15.91 4.91 -5.35
C CYS A 6 16.10 3.97 -6.22
N ASN A 7 16.28 3.99 -6.76
CA ASN A 7 16.58 3.06 -7.41
C ASN A 7 17.76 2.60 -7.49
N SER A 8 18.26 3.01 -7.33
CA SER A 8 19.31 2.49 -7.41
C SER A 8 19.82 1.87 -6.46
N ARG A 9 19.79 1.98 -5.73
CA ARG A 9 20.25 1.44 -4.88
C ARG A 9 19.77 0.44 -4.66
N MET A 10 19.09 0.33 -4.97
CA MET A 10 18.51 -0.50 -4.69
C MET A 10 18.77 -1.62 -5.22
N ARG A 11 19.74 -1.90 -5.55
CA ARG A 11 20.03 -2.95 -6.02
C ARG A 11 19.83 -4.08 -5.29
N GLY A 12 20.32 -4.39 -4.25
CA GLY A 12 19.99 -5.51 -3.44
C GLY A 12 18.53 -5.52 -3.05
N ASN A 13 17.85 -4.50 -3.46
CA ASN A 13 16.45 -4.33 -3.12
C ASN A 13 15.56 -4.48 -4.33
N MET A 14 15.88 -5.44 -5.16
CA MET A 14 15.06 -5.72 -6.32
C MET A 14 13.63 -6.04 -5.93
N GLU A 15 13.46 -6.73 -4.79
CA GLU A 15 12.14 -7.06 -4.31
C GLU A 15 11.33 -5.82 -4.02
N ASP A 16 12.00 -4.77 -3.55
CA ASP A 16 11.32 -3.54 -3.19
C ASP A 16 10.66 -2.89 -4.39
N PHE A 17 11.30 -2.98 -5.54
CA PHE A 17 10.72 -2.41 -6.75
C PHE A 17 9.47 -3.16 -7.16
N GLN A 18 9.40 -4.45 -6.85
CA GLN A 18 8.25 -5.25 -7.23
C GLN A 18 7.04 -4.96 -6.36
N ASP A 19 7.27 -4.36 -5.20
CA ASP A 19 6.19 -4.07 -4.27
C ASP A 19 5.40 -2.83 -4.65
N PHE A 20 5.96 -1.99 -5.52
CA PHE A 20 5.31 -0.75 -5.91
C PHE A 20 5.29 -0.62 -7.42
N GLN A 21 4.13 -0.26 -7.97
CA GLN A 21 3.99 -0.02 -9.39
C GLN A 21 3.08 1.17 -9.60
N ILE A 22 3.36 1.95 -10.62
CA ILE A 22 2.48 3.06 -11.02
C ILE A 22 1.83 2.65 -12.33
N ILE A 23 0.51 2.60 -12.34
CA ILE A 23 -0.27 2.26 -13.52
C ILE A 23 -1.37 3.29 -13.66
N ASP A 24 -1.29 4.13 -14.69
CA ASP A 24 -2.31 5.12 -14.98
C ASP A 24 -2.68 5.97 -13.77
N ASN A 25 -1.66 6.57 -13.15
CA ASN A 25 -1.83 7.43 -11.97
C ASN A 25 -2.35 6.69 -10.76
N CYS A 26 -2.27 5.37 -10.78
CA CYS A 26 -2.69 4.54 -9.67
C CYS A 26 -1.46 3.87 -9.08
N LEU A 27 -1.25 4.04 -7.79
CA LEU A 27 -0.13 3.39 -7.10
C LEU A 27 -0.60 2.02 -6.63
N MET A 28 0.03 0.97 -7.15
CA MET A 28 -0.23 -0.40 -6.72
C MET A 28 0.79 -0.77 -5.68
N VAL A 29 0.33 -1.13 -4.50
CA VAL A 29 1.21 -1.55 -3.40
C VAL A 29 0.96 -3.03 -3.13
N ARG A 30 1.96 -3.85 -3.42
CA ARG A 30 1.86 -5.28 -3.16
C ARG A 30 2.29 -5.52 -1.73
N MET A 31 1.35 -5.95 -0.91
CA MET A 31 1.61 -6.15 0.49
C MET A 31 2.39 -7.45 0.71
N PRO A 32 3.32 -7.45 1.66
CA PRO A 32 4.14 -8.64 1.91
C PRO A 32 3.33 -9.75 2.55
N GLU A 33 3.94 -10.92 2.66
CA GLU A 33 3.31 -12.06 3.28
C GLU A 33 2.92 -11.75 4.72
N GLU A 34 3.78 -11.03 5.42
CA GLU A 34 3.50 -10.60 6.79
C GLU A 34 3.59 -9.08 6.86
N VAL A 35 2.47 -8.47 7.20
CA VAL A 35 2.41 -7.02 7.36
C VAL A 35 2.50 -6.73 8.84
N ASP A 36 3.72 -6.49 9.31
CA ASP A 36 3.98 -6.25 10.71
C ASP A 36 4.61 -4.88 10.90
N HIS A 37 4.89 -4.56 12.14
CA HIS A 37 5.47 -3.27 12.50
C HIS A 37 6.81 -3.03 11.80
N HIS A 38 7.59 -4.07 11.65
CA HIS A 38 8.91 -3.95 11.05
C HIS A 38 8.82 -3.55 9.58
N ARG A 39 7.90 -4.14 8.85
CA ARG A 39 7.76 -3.86 7.43
C ARG A 39 6.94 -2.62 7.13
N ALA A 40 6.19 -2.16 8.14
CA ALA A 40 5.31 -1.01 7.94
C ALA A 40 6.08 0.25 7.55
N SER A 41 7.22 0.49 8.19
CA SER A 41 8.02 1.68 7.89
C SER A 41 8.48 1.69 6.45
N TYR A 42 8.96 0.56 5.97
CA TYR A 42 9.42 0.45 4.60
C TYR A 42 8.28 0.73 3.61
N ILE A 43 7.12 0.13 3.87
CA ILE A 43 5.99 0.31 2.97
C ILE A 43 5.53 1.76 2.96
N CYS A 44 5.42 2.36 4.14
CA CYS A 44 4.99 3.75 4.25
C CYS A 44 5.95 4.69 3.54
N GLU A 45 7.25 4.50 3.74
CA GLU A 45 8.24 5.37 3.12
C GLU A 45 8.22 5.25 1.61
N GLY A 46 8.13 4.02 1.11
CA GLY A 46 8.11 3.79 -0.31
C GLY A 46 6.87 4.38 -0.96
N ALA A 47 5.72 4.13 -0.35
CA ALA A 47 4.47 4.64 -0.89
C ALA A 47 4.44 6.17 -0.87
N ASP A 48 4.86 6.77 0.25
CA ASP A 48 4.82 8.23 0.38
C ASP A 48 5.75 8.89 -0.63
N ARG A 49 6.92 8.30 -0.86
CA ARG A 49 7.85 8.85 -1.83
C ARG A 49 7.22 8.89 -3.22
N LEU A 50 6.52 7.84 -3.58
CA LEU A 50 5.88 7.78 -4.89
C LEU A 50 4.66 8.69 -4.98
N LEU A 51 3.92 8.85 -3.89
CA LEU A 51 2.80 9.77 -3.86
C LEU A 51 3.25 11.20 -4.15
N VAL A 52 4.45 11.55 -3.68
CA VAL A 52 4.97 12.89 -3.89
C VAL A 52 5.56 13.05 -5.29
N ARG A 53 6.31 12.04 -5.75
CA ARG A 53 7.04 12.15 -7.01
C ARG A 53 6.19 11.93 -8.25
N GLU A 54 5.26 10.98 -8.15
CA GLU A 54 4.38 10.65 -9.26
C GLU A 54 3.05 11.32 -9.02
N ASN A 55 2.35 11.62 -10.04
CA ASN A 55 1.05 12.28 -9.92
C ASN A 55 -0.02 11.24 -9.61
N VAL A 56 0.05 10.64 -8.44
CA VAL A 56 -0.82 9.54 -8.06
C VAL A 56 -2.18 10.06 -7.62
N GLU A 57 -3.22 9.46 -8.15
CA GLU A 57 -4.60 9.82 -7.80
C GLU A 57 -5.24 8.78 -6.91
N ASN A 58 -4.91 7.52 -7.10
CA ASN A 58 -5.50 6.44 -6.33
C ASN A 58 -4.45 5.46 -5.85
N VAL A 59 -4.76 4.74 -4.77
CA VAL A 59 -3.86 3.73 -4.23
C VAL A 59 -4.60 2.41 -4.15
N VAL A 60 -3.98 1.34 -4.62
CA VAL A 60 -4.53 0.00 -4.53
C VAL A 60 -3.59 -0.87 -3.73
N PHE A 61 -4.10 -1.48 -2.68
CA PHE A 61 -3.34 -2.44 -1.88
C PHE A 61 -3.69 -3.85 -2.33
N ASP A 62 -2.68 -4.59 -2.72
CA ASP A 62 -2.84 -5.96 -3.20
C ASP A 62 -2.41 -6.92 -2.10
N PHE A 63 -3.34 -7.72 -1.64
CA PHE A 63 -3.12 -8.65 -0.53
C PHE A 63 -2.97 -10.11 -0.98
N GLU A 64 -2.67 -10.30 -2.26
CA GLU A 64 -2.62 -11.67 -2.78
C GLU A 64 -1.67 -12.57 -2.00
N ASP A 65 -0.52 -12.04 -1.62
CA ASP A 65 0.50 -12.82 -0.91
C ASP A 65 0.38 -12.75 0.60
N THR A 66 -0.52 -11.91 1.11
CA THR A 66 -0.55 -11.62 2.53
C THR A 66 -1.26 -12.70 3.31
N ARG A 67 -0.57 -13.24 4.32
CA ARG A 67 -1.11 -14.26 5.20
C ARG A 67 -1.35 -13.76 6.60
N PHE A 68 -0.67 -12.68 6.98
CA PHE A 68 -0.79 -12.13 8.32
C PHE A 68 -0.68 -10.61 8.25
N MET A 69 -1.54 -9.95 9.03
CA MET A 69 -1.48 -8.49 9.13
C MET A 69 -1.89 -8.08 10.53
N ASP A 70 -1.01 -7.34 11.21
CA ASP A 70 -1.35 -6.80 12.52
C ASP A 70 -1.83 -5.36 12.37
N SER A 71 -1.98 -4.66 13.50
CA SER A 71 -2.52 -3.31 13.48
C SER A 71 -1.64 -2.32 12.72
N SER A 72 -0.38 -2.67 12.49
CA SER A 72 0.49 -1.81 11.68
C SER A 72 -0.04 -1.68 10.26
N GLY A 73 -0.66 -2.74 9.73
CA GLY A 73 -1.26 -2.69 8.41
C GLY A 73 -2.40 -1.70 8.34
N ILE A 74 -3.18 -1.61 9.41
CA ILE A 74 -4.26 -0.64 9.48
C ILE A 74 -3.68 0.76 9.37
N GLY A 75 -2.58 1.03 10.09
CA GLY A 75 -1.93 2.33 10.05
C GLY A 75 -1.40 2.69 8.68
N ILE A 76 -0.83 1.70 7.98
CA ILE A 76 -0.34 1.93 6.62
C ILE A 76 -1.49 2.43 5.74
N ILE A 77 -2.60 1.72 5.77
CA ILE A 77 -3.73 2.02 4.90
C ILE A 77 -4.35 3.35 5.26
N MET A 78 -4.55 3.59 6.55
CA MET A 78 -5.17 4.86 6.99
C MET A 78 -4.31 6.06 6.66
N GLY A 79 -3.00 5.95 6.82
CA GLY A 79 -2.12 7.06 6.50
C GLY A 79 -2.14 7.41 5.02
N ARG A 80 -2.14 6.39 4.17
CA ARG A 80 -2.21 6.62 2.73
C ARG A 80 -3.57 7.18 2.35
N TYR A 81 -4.62 6.69 3.00
CA TYR A 81 -5.95 7.21 2.74
C TYR A 81 -6.04 8.71 3.05
N ARG A 82 -5.50 9.13 4.18
CA ARG A 82 -5.56 10.54 4.55
C ARG A 82 -4.85 11.41 3.52
N LYS A 83 -3.72 10.94 3.03
CA LYS A 83 -2.95 11.72 2.07
C LYS A 83 -3.64 11.82 0.73
N ILE A 84 -4.19 10.72 0.26
CA ILE A 84 -4.77 10.70 -1.08
C ILE A 84 -6.16 11.33 -1.10
N SER A 85 -6.92 11.18 -0.02
CA SER A 85 -8.27 11.72 0.01
C SER A 85 -8.29 13.24 0.03
N CYS A 86 -7.21 13.87 0.51
CA CYS A 86 -7.11 15.33 0.47
C CYS A 86 -7.18 15.87 -0.94
N PHE A 87 -6.81 15.05 -1.92
CA PHE A 87 -6.83 15.44 -3.32
C PHE A 87 -7.97 14.80 -4.08
N GLY A 88 -8.94 14.25 -3.36
CA GLY A 88 -10.09 13.62 -4.02
C GLY A 88 -9.84 12.22 -4.51
N GLY A 89 -8.72 11.63 -4.14
CA GLY A 89 -8.40 10.26 -4.55
C GLY A 89 -9.05 9.21 -3.68
N HIS A 90 -8.87 7.96 -4.08
CA HIS A 90 -9.51 6.83 -3.42
C HIS A 90 -8.51 5.73 -3.13
N VAL A 91 -8.85 4.87 -2.16
CA VAL A 91 -8.03 3.73 -1.80
C VAL A 91 -8.85 2.46 -2.01
N TYR A 92 -8.23 1.49 -2.65
CA TYR A 92 -8.87 0.21 -2.95
C TYR A 92 -8.04 -0.93 -2.39
N ALA A 93 -8.68 -2.08 -2.16
CA ALA A 93 -7.98 -3.30 -1.76
C ALA A 93 -8.44 -4.42 -2.69
N ILE A 94 -7.49 -5.23 -3.16
CA ILE A 94 -7.78 -6.36 -4.03
C ILE A 94 -7.15 -7.62 -3.45
N HIS A 95 -7.67 -8.76 -3.88
CA HIS A 95 -7.20 -10.09 -3.48
C HIS A 95 -7.22 -10.27 -1.97
N THR A 96 -8.24 -9.72 -1.33
CA THR A 96 -8.40 -9.86 0.11
C THR A 96 -9.02 -11.21 0.41
N ASP A 97 -8.45 -11.90 1.40
CA ASP A 97 -9.06 -13.14 1.85
C ASP A 97 -10.00 -12.82 3.02
N ARG A 98 -10.58 -13.88 3.58
CA ARG A 98 -11.56 -13.71 4.63
C ARG A 98 -10.99 -13.06 5.88
N GLN A 99 -9.74 -13.39 6.22
CA GLN A 99 -9.08 -12.84 7.38
C GLN A 99 -8.83 -11.34 7.21
N ILE A 100 -8.34 -10.95 6.05
CA ILE A 100 -8.08 -9.54 5.76
C ILE A 100 -9.38 -8.74 5.79
N GLN A 101 -10.43 -9.29 5.19
CA GLN A 101 -11.73 -8.62 5.18
C GLN A 101 -12.27 -8.45 6.59
N ARG A 102 -12.03 -9.43 7.45
CA ARG A 102 -12.46 -9.33 8.83
C ARG A 102 -11.74 -8.21 9.55
N ILE A 103 -10.43 -8.08 9.32
CA ILE A 103 -9.65 -7.01 9.91
C ILE A 103 -10.18 -5.65 9.43
N PHE A 104 -10.51 -5.54 8.16
CA PHE A 104 -11.07 -4.31 7.61
C PHE A 104 -12.37 -3.94 8.31
N ARG A 105 -13.24 -4.92 8.52
CA ARG A 105 -14.52 -4.64 9.17
C ARG A 105 -14.35 -4.27 10.63
N MET A 106 -13.47 -4.97 11.34
CA MET A 106 -13.28 -4.72 12.76
C MET A 106 -12.61 -3.37 13.03
N SER A 107 -11.78 -2.92 12.12
CA SER A 107 -11.07 -1.66 12.27
C SER A 107 -11.82 -0.47 11.68
N GLY A 108 -12.87 -0.74 10.90
CA GLY A 108 -13.59 0.32 10.21
C GLY A 108 -13.00 0.70 8.87
N LEU A 109 -11.94 0.03 8.44
CA LEU A 109 -11.31 0.34 7.16
C LEU A 109 -12.26 0.14 5.99
N HIS A 110 -13.22 -0.78 6.13
CA HIS A 110 -14.17 -1.03 5.05
C HIS A 110 -15.02 0.18 4.72
N LYS A 111 -15.05 1.18 5.60
CA LYS A 111 -15.83 2.38 5.36
C LYS A 111 -15.09 3.41 4.50
N ILE A 112 -13.76 3.29 4.43
CA ILE A 112 -12.94 4.26 3.70
C ILE A 112 -12.17 3.62 2.55
N VAL A 113 -12.08 2.29 2.52
CA VAL A 113 -11.38 1.56 1.47
C VAL A 113 -12.38 0.68 0.76
N GLU A 114 -12.41 0.79 -0.54
CA GLU A 114 -13.30 -0.05 -1.34
C GLU A 114 -12.62 -1.38 -1.62
N ILE A 115 -13.27 -2.48 -1.20
CA ILE A 115 -12.74 -3.82 -1.44
C ILE A 115 -13.31 -4.29 -2.77
N LEU A 116 -12.41 -4.55 -3.71
CA LEU A 116 -12.82 -4.97 -5.04
C LEU A 116 -12.71 -6.49 -5.18
N PRO A 117 -13.58 -7.10 -5.97
CA PRO A 117 -13.50 -8.53 -6.22
C PRO A 117 -12.26 -8.82 -7.05
N GLY A 118 -11.76 -10.00 -6.90
CA GLY A 118 -10.60 -10.41 -7.66
C GLY A 118 -9.48 -10.91 -6.82
#